data_b5d7837ef7dd06c6d0166ac6485987c4
#
_entry.id   b5d7837ef7dd06c6d0166ac6485987c4
#
_cell.length_a   1.000
_cell.length_b   1.000
_cell.length_c   1.000
_cell.angle_alpha   90.00
_cell.angle_beta   90.00
_cell.angle_gamma   90.00
#
_symmetry.space_group_name_H-M   'P 1'
#
loop_
_entity.id
_entity.type
_entity.pdbx_description
1 polymer ?
#
loop_
_entity_poly.entity_id
_entity_poly.type
_entity_poly.pdbx_seq_one_letter_code
_entity_poly.pdbx_strand_id
1 'polypeptide(L)'
;MRSSFYRLFLLSVLTTLSLIATSCEEDVRYSGQTQYLGGVHGNAPTAGAPTDTVSYWDGDHIGGKPSVKISLKEQRAYFYKSGMLVGISQLSTGREGLITPTGHFSIIQKDINHVSTKYGDFVDDSGNVVMPNVSVDDKKPPGSHFKGAPMPYFMRIVDGVGMHAGYLPGYPASHGCIRMPQFMAEDFFKSVSTGTPVTITN
;
A
#
# COMPACT_ATOMS: atom_id res chain seq x y z
N MET A 1 49.82 1.08 -41.17
CA MET A 1 49.74 0.86 -39.70
C MET A 1 48.72 1.75 -38.95
N ARG A 2 48.24 2.88 -39.49
CA ARG A 2 47.22 3.75 -38.80
C ARG A 2 45.79 3.26 -38.84
N SER A 3 45.38 2.45 -39.80
CA SER A 3 43.97 2.01 -39.94
C SER A 3 43.56 0.88 -38.96
N SER A 4 44.53 0.10 -38.48
CA SER A 4 44.26 -1.04 -37.59
C SER A 4 43.95 -0.58 -36.15
N PHE A 5 44.57 0.52 -35.70
CA PHE A 5 44.32 1.09 -34.37
C PHE A 5 42.91 1.70 -34.23
N TYR A 6 42.40 2.33 -35.29
CA TYR A 6 41.03 2.91 -35.26
C TYR A 6 39.94 1.84 -35.23
N ARG A 7 40.17 0.68 -35.85
CA ARG A 7 39.19 -0.44 -35.81
C ARG A 7 39.12 -1.11 -34.43
N LEU A 8 40.28 -1.25 -33.73
CA LEU A 8 40.30 -1.77 -32.37
C LEU A 8 39.66 -0.78 -31.37
N PHE A 9 39.86 0.52 -31.56
CA PHE A 9 39.30 1.54 -30.69
C PHE A 9 37.75 1.66 -30.85
N LEU A 10 37.23 1.56 -32.07
CA LEU A 10 35.82 1.53 -32.35
C LEU A 10 35.12 0.27 -31.82
N LEU A 11 35.77 -0.89 -31.86
CA LEU A 11 35.25 -2.12 -31.30
C LEU A 11 35.20 -2.09 -29.76
N SER A 12 36.19 -1.47 -29.11
CA SER A 12 36.20 -1.33 -27.65
C SER A 12 35.15 -0.34 -27.14
N VAL A 13 34.84 0.73 -27.89
CA VAL A 13 33.81 1.70 -27.56
C VAL A 13 32.40 1.10 -27.76
N LEU A 14 32.21 0.24 -28.78
CA LEU A 14 30.91 -0.45 -28.98
C LEU A 14 30.65 -1.49 -27.90
N THR A 15 31.67 -2.17 -27.37
CA THR A 15 31.47 -3.18 -26.31
C THR A 15 31.24 -2.56 -24.94
N THR A 16 31.73 -1.36 -24.68
CA THR A 16 31.45 -0.65 -23.41
C THR A 16 30.08 0.04 -23.40
N LEU A 17 29.51 0.34 -24.55
CA LEU A 17 28.17 0.95 -24.64
C LEU A 17 27.03 -0.05 -24.49
N SER A 18 27.30 -1.36 -24.63
CA SER A 18 26.29 -2.43 -24.47
C SER A 18 26.11 -2.89 -23.04
N LEU A 19 26.83 -2.36 -22.05
CA LEU A 19 26.76 -2.72 -20.64
C LEU A 19 25.96 -1.72 -19.78
N ILE A 20 25.38 -0.68 -20.41
CA ILE A 20 24.38 0.17 -19.76
C ILE A 20 22.97 -0.26 -20.25
N ALA A 21 22.71 -1.56 -20.25
CA ALA A 21 21.34 -2.02 -20.11
C ALA A 21 21.01 -1.84 -18.64
N THR A 22 20.43 -0.70 -18.31
CA THR A 22 19.75 -0.47 -17.05
C THR A 22 18.81 -1.64 -16.83
N SER A 23 19.16 -2.52 -15.92
CA SER A 23 18.19 -3.33 -15.22
C SER A 23 17.12 -2.35 -14.69
N CYS A 24 15.99 -2.25 -15.35
CA CYS A 24 14.78 -1.88 -14.67
C CYS A 24 14.53 -3.04 -13.70
N GLU A 25 15.08 -2.95 -12.52
CA GLU A 25 14.71 -3.77 -11.41
C GLU A 25 13.22 -3.48 -11.21
N GLU A 26 12.36 -4.40 -11.64
CA GLU A 26 10.94 -4.34 -11.30
C GLU A 26 10.89 -4.20 -9.79
N ASP A 27 10.25 -3.14 -9.32
CA ASP A 27 10.16 -2.86 -7.89
C ASP A 27 9.35 -3.98 -7.24
N VAL A 28 10.06 -5.00 -6.75
CA VAL A 28 9.53 -6.21 -6.11
C VAL A 28 8.53 -5.89 -5.00
N ARG A 29 8.54 -4.62 -4.52
CA ARG A 29 7.61 -4.11 -3.51
C ARG A 29 6.15 -4.07 -3.97
N TYR A 30 5.88 -4.20 -5.27
CA TYR A 30 4.53 -4.25 -5.83
C TYR A 30 4.07 -5.65 -6.26
N SER A 31 4.95 -6.66 -6.23
CA SER A 31 4.65 -8.00 -6.75
C SER A 31 3.79 -8.88 -5.83
N GLY A 32 3.51 -8.44 -4.61
CA GLY A 32 2.74 -9.20 -3.61
C GLY A 32 1.27 -8.79 -3.47
N GLN A 33 0.69 -8.12 -4.47
CA GLN A 33 -0.67 -7.63 -4.36
C GLN A 33 -1.67 -8.79 -4.51
N THR A 34 -2.48 -8.98 -3.47
CA THR A 34 -3.63 -9.88 -3.51
C THR A 34 -4.70 -9.35 -4.47
N GLN A 35 -5.60 -10.21 -4.91
CA GLN A 35 -6.71 -9.85 -5.80
C GLN A 35 -7.52 -8.65 -5.28
N TYR A 36 -7.79 -8.58 -3.98
CA TYR A 36 -8.46 -7.45 -3.34
C TYR A 36 -7.59 -6.17 -3.34
N LEU A 37 -6.28 -6.31 -3.15
CA LEU A 37 -5.34 -5.18 -3.20
C LEU A 37 -5.12 -4.70 -4.64
N GLY A 38 -5.39 -5.53 -5.64
CA GLY A 38 -5.27 -5.24 -7.07
C GLY A 38 -6.43 -4.46 -7.70
N GLY A 39 -7.47 -4.12 -6.96
CA GLY A 39 -8.61 -3.33 -7.46
C GLY A 39 -9.96 -4.01 -7.31
N VAL A 40 -11.01 -3.30 -7.71
CA VAL A 40 -12.43 -3.63 -7.49
C VAL A 40 -12.87 -4.96 -8.13
N HIS A 41 -12.10 -5.51 -9.05
CA HIS A 41 -12.42 -6.74 -9.78
C HIS A 41 -11.38 -7.85 -9.61
N GLY A 42 -10.52 -7.73 -8.60
CA GLY A 42 -9.58 -8.80 -8.29
C GLY A 42 -8.45 -9.02 -9.29
N ASN A 43 -8.26 -8.14 -10.24
CA ASN A 43 -7.09 -8.17 -11.12
C ASN A 43 -5.96 -7.37 -10.47
N ALA A 44 -4.73 -7.86 -10.62
CA ALA A 44 -3.53 -7.08 -10.30
C ALA A 44 -3.66 -5.69 -10.93
N PRO A 45 -3.05 -4.63 -10.36
CA PRO A 45 -3.15 -3.29 -10.94
C PRO A 45 -2.79 -3.40 -12.40
N THR A 46 -3.83 -3.25 -13.24
CA THR A 46 -3.66 -3.16 -14.68
C THR A 46 -2.83 -1.93 -14.97
N ALA A 47 -2.05 -2.00 -16.01
CA ALA A 47 -1.30 -0.88 -16.56
C ALA A 47 -2.18 0.39 -16.52
N GLY A 48 -1.87 1.34 -15.62
CA GLY A 48 -2.68 2.55 -15.41
C GLY A 48 -2.84 3.00 -13.95
N ALA A 49 -2.45 2.20 -12.95
CA ALA A 49 -2.33 2.71 -11.58
C ALA A 49 -1.26 3.81 -11.55
N PRO A 50 -1.52 4.95 -10.89
CA PRO A 50 -0.52 6.01 -10.77
C PRO A 50 0.74 5.46 -10.11
N THR A 51 1.90 5.74 -10.70
CA THR A 51 3.19 5.42 -10.05
C THR A 51 3.30 6.23 -8.77
N ASP A 52 3.60 5.58 -7.66
CA ASP A 52 3.87 6.25 -6.40
C ASP A 52 5.24 6.95 -6.47
N THR A 53 5.21 8.28 -6.58
CA THR A 53 6.41 9.13 -6.60
C THR A 53 6.59 9.92 -5.30
N VAL A 54 5.76 9.65 -4.29
CA VAL A 54 5.67 10.42 -3.05
C VAL A 54 6.20 9.66 -1.85
N SER A 55 5.94 8.34 -1.80
CA SER A 55 6.27 7.55 -0.62
C SER A 55 7.77 7.34 -0.48
N TYR A 56 8.28 7.58 0.74
CA TYR A 56 9.66 7.28 1.12
C TYR A 56 9.74 6.97 2.62
N TRP A 57 10.79 6.27 3.02
CA TRP A 57 11.08 5.92 4.40
C TRP A 57 12.57 6.08 4.74
N ASP A 58 12.86 6.90 5.77
CA ASP A 58 14.20 7.16 6.31
C ASP A 58 14.27 6.90 7.82
N GLY A 59 13.29 6.12 8.35
CA GLY A 59 13.11 5.97 9.79
C GLY A 59 13.98 4.90 10.47
N ASP A 60 14.68 4.03 9.74
CA ASP A 60 15.30 2.83 10.31
C ASP A 60 16.39 3.12 11.34
N HIS A 61 17.16 4.18 11.14
CA HIS A 61 18.27 4.55 12.02
C HIS A 61 17.93 5.71 12.97
N ILE A 62 16.68 6.18 12.96
CA ILE A 62 16.23 7.30 13.79
C ILE A 62 15.42 6.76 14.95
N GLY A 63 15.92 6.98 16.17
CA GLY A 63 15.21 6.66 17.40
C GLY A 63 14.15 7.72 17.75
N GLY A 64 13.34 7.41 18.76
CA GLY A 64 12.39 8.37 19.34
C GLY A 64 10.95 7.90 19.32
N LYS A 65 10.08 8.69 19.97
CA LYS A 65 8.64 8.36 20.09
C LYS A 65 7.94 8.54 18.74
N PRO A 66 7.29 7.50 18.20
CA PRO A 66 6.58 7.58 16.93
C PRO A 66 5.28 8.39 17.06
N SER A 67 4.90 9.09 16.00
CA SER A 67 3.56 9.64 15.81
C SER A 67 3.24 9.74 14.32
N VAL A 68 1.95 9.66 13.96
CA VAL A 68 1.47 9.71 12.58
C VAL A 68 0.50 10.87 12.42
N LYS A 69 0.66 11.65 11.35
CA LYS A 69 -0.33 12.63 10.90
C LYS A 69 -0.85 12.21 9.53
N ILE A 70 -2.16 12.29 9.33
CA ILE A 70 -2.84 11.91 8.09
C ILE A 70 -3.64 13.11 7.60
N SER A 71 -3.42 13.48 6.33
CA SER A 71 -4.22 14.47 5.61
C SER A 71 -5.10 13.75 4.59
N LEU A 72 -6.42 13.80 4.79
CA LEU A 72 -7.39 13.23 3.86
C LEU A 72 -7.42 14.02 2.55
N LYS A 73 -7.25 15.34 2.61
CA LYS A 73 -7.18 16.21 1.44
C LYS A 73 -5.98 15.89 0.55
N GLU A 74 -4.82 15.67 1.16
CA GLU A 74 -3.58 15.39 0.41
C GLU A 74 -3.42 13.92 0.05
N GLN A 75 -4.24 13.03 0.64
CA GLN A 75 -4.10 11.58 0.56
C GLN A 75 -2.68 11.14 0.93
N ARG A 76 -2.19 11.64 2.09
CA ARG A 76 -0.85 11.39 2.61
C ARG A 76 -0.83 11.10 4.11
N ALA A 77 0.06 10.21 4.51
CA ALA A 77 0.46 10.03 5.90
C ALA A 77 1.90 10.51 6.09
N TYR A 78 2.14 11.17 7.20
CA TYR A 78 3.44 11.69 7.62
C TYR A 78 3.84 10.99 8.90
N PHE A 79 4.99 10.30 8.89
CA PHE A 79 5.51 9.60 10.04
C PHE A 79 6.61 10.40 10.72
N TYR A 80 6.48 10.58 12.02
CA TYR A 80 7.43 11.33 12.83
C TYR A 80 8.06 10.45 13.90
N LYS A 81 9.34 10.67 14.22
CA LYS A 81 10.01 10.16 15.42
C LYS A 81 10.54 11.34 16.23
N SER A 82 10.04 11.53 17.46
CA SER A 82 10.34 12.69 18.33
C SER A 82 10.20 14.05 17.61
N GLY A 83 9.17 14.21 16.76
CA GLY A 83 8.89 15.43 16.01
C GLY A 83 9.67 15.59 14.69
N MET A 84 10.64 14.73 14.41
CA MET A 84 11.35 14.71 13.13
C MET A 84 10.55 13.89 12.10
N LEU A 85 10.28 14.45 10.93
CA LEU A 85 9.65 13.74 9.82
C LEU A 85 10.64 12.72 9.25
N VAL A 86 10.25 11.44 9.23
CA VAL A 86 11.10 10.33 8.79
C VAL A 86 10.46 9.49 7.68
N GLY A 87 9.23 9.78 7.28
CA GLY A 87 8.59 9.08 6.17
C GLY A 87 7.31 9.77 5.72
N ILE A 88 7.01 9.66 4.44
CA ILE A 88 5.74 10.08 3.84
C ILE A 88 5.18 8.90 3.07
N SER A 89 3.89 8.63 3.20
CA SER A 89 3.19 7.60 2.44
C SER A 89 2.05 8.20 1.64
N GLN A 90 1.94 7.85 0.38
CA GLN A 90 0.72 8.02 -0.40
C GLN A 90 -0.38 7.14 0.19
N LEU A 91 -1.64 7.58 0.10
CA LEU A 91 -2.78 6.87 0.67
C LEU A 91 -3.93 6.73 -0.33
N SER A 92 -4.86 5.83 0.00
CA SER A 92 -6.24 5.84 -0.48
C SER A 92 -7.17 5.61 0.70
N THR A 93 -7.88 6.66 1.09
CA THR A 93 -8.76 6.67 2.27
C THR A 93 -10.21 6.37 1.91
N GLY A 94 -11.14 6.50 2.85
CA GLY A 94 -12.56 6.28 2.65
C GLY A 94 -13.15 7.13 1.52
N ARG A 95 -13.95 6.49 0.66
CA ARG A 95 -14.69 7.16 -0.42
C ARG A 95 -15.92 7.89 0.13
N GLU A 96 -16.58 8.66 -0.72
CA GLU A 96 -17.86 9.30 -0.38
C GLU A 96 -18.87 8.30 0.18
N GLY A 97 -19.53 8.69 1.26
CA GLY A 97 -20.46 7.83 2.00
C GLY A 97 -19.83 6.81 2.96
N LEU A 98 -18.52 6.58 2.87
CA LEU A 98 -17.77 5.63 3.72
C LEU A 98 -16.46 6.31 4.20
N ILE A 99 -16.60 7.45 4.86
CA ILE A 99 -15.51 8.34 5.22
C ILE A 99 -14.56 7.77 6.27
N THR A 100 -13.29 8.10 6.15
CA THR A 100 -12.33 7.93 7.25
C THR A 100 -12.56 9.03 8.28
N PRO A 101 -12.73 8.71 9.59
CA PRO A 101 -12.99 9.72 10.61
C PRO A 101 -11.79 10.64 10.82
N THR A 102 -12.05 11.92 11.09
CA THR A 102 -11.03 12.91 11.49
C THR A 102 -10.97 13.04 13.01
N GLY A 103 -9.82 13.43 13.54
CA GLY A 103 -9.64 13.61 14.98
C GLY A 103 -8.26 13.18 15.48
N HIS A 104 -8.18 13.02 16.81
CA HIS A 104 -7.01 12.54 17.50
C HIS A 104 -7.27 11.13 18.03
N PHE A 105 -6.45 10.20 17.63
CA PHE A 105 -6.57 8.78 17.93
C PHE A 105 -5.22 8.22 18.38
N SER A 106 -5.20 6.90 18.64
CA SER A 106 -3.97 6.12 18.81
C SER A 106 -4.11 4.77 18.12
N ILE A 107 -3.00 4.12 17.85
CA ILE A 107 -3.01 2.71 17.44
C ILE A 107 -3.51 1.87 18.61
N ILE A 108 -4.60 1.13 18.43
CA ILE A 108 -5.23 0.31 19.48
C ILE A 108 -5.02 -1.19 19.28
N GLN A 109 -4.65 -1.62 18.08
CA GLN A 109 -4.36 -3.02 17.75
C GLN A 109 -3.40 -3.09 16.56
N LYS A 110 -2.59 -4.15 16.51
CA LYS A 110 -1.75 -4.49 15.37
C LYS A 110 -1.96 -5.96 15.00
N ASP A 111 -2.09 -6.23 13.71
CA ASP A 111 -2.27 -7.58 13.18
C ASP A 111 -1.63 -7.68 11.79
N ILE A 112 -0.57 -8.48 11.67
CA ILE A 112 0.20 -8.58 10.43
C ILE A 112 -0.57 -9.25 9.29
N ASN A 113 -1.48 -10.19 9.61
CA ASN A 113 -2.24 -10.98 8.65
C ASN A 113 -3.75 -10.73 8.78
N HIS A 114 -4.13 -9.51 9.11
CA HIS A 114 -5.53 -9.17 9.31
C HIS A 114 -6.40 -9.46 8.09
N VAL A 115 -7.61 -9.98 8.34
CA VAL A 115 -8.63 -10.20 7.33
C VAL A 115 -9.91 -9.49 7.75
N SER A 116 -10.52 -8.75 6.85
CA SER A 116 -11.77 -8.05 7.11
C SER A 116 -12.90 -9.05 7.43
N THR A 117 -13.63 -8.78 8.51
CA THR A 117 -14.84 -9.52 8.87
C THR A 117 -16.10 -8.92 8.22
N LYS A 118 -16.00 -7.74 7.60
CA LYS A 118 -17.15 -7.01 7.07
C LYS A 118 -17.13 -6.87 5.54
N TYR A 119 -15.98 -6.66 4.94
CA TYR A 119 -15.86 -6.43 3.50
C TYR A 119 -14.97 -7.50 2.86
N GLY A 120 -15.33 -7.92 1.66
CA GLY A 120 -14.64 -8.99 0.95
C GLY A 120 -15.35 -9.37 -0.34
N ASP A 121 -15.31 -10.65 -0.67
CA ASP A 121 -15.96 -11.22 -1.84
C ASP A 121 -16.81 -12.43 -1.44
N PHE A 122 -17.88 -12.74 -2.18
CA PHE A 122 -18.46 -14.08 -2.15
C PHE A 122 -17.71 -14.96 -3.16
N VAL A 123 -17.24 -16.12 -2.69
CA VAL A 123 -16.50 -17.08 -3.51
C VAL A 123 -17.19 -18.45 -3.51
N ASP A 124 -17.01 -19.24 -4.58
CA ASP A 124 -17.46 -20.63 -4.64
C ASP A 124 -16.52 -21.58 -3.84
N ASP A 125 -16.85 -22.86 -3.78
CA ASP A 125 -16.06 -23.86 -3.07
C ASP A 125 -14.66 -24.09 -3.69
N SER A 126 -14.46 -23.67 -4.92
CA SER A 126 -13.15 -23.67 -5.60
C SER A 126 -12.33 -22.41 -5.35
N GLY A 127 -12.92 -21.41 -4.67
CA GLY A 127 -12.29 -20.13 -4.36
C GLY A 127 -12.40 -19.08 -5.47
N ASN A 128 -13.18 -19.35 -6.54
CA ASN A 128 -13.44 -18.35 -7.58
C ASN A 128 -14.42 -17.28 -7.07
N VAL A 129 -14.16 -16.04 -7.44
CA VAL A 129 -15.03 -14.91 -7.07
C VAL A 129 -16.35 -15.00 -7.84
N VAL A 130 -17.45 -15.14 -7.09
CA VAL A 130 -18.83 -15.14 -7.62
C VAL A 130 -19.41 -13.72 -7.59
N MET A 131 -19.15 -12.98 -6.49
CA MET A 131 -19.60 -11.60 -6.34
C MET A 131 -18.52 -10.80 -5.60
N PRO A 132 -17.85 -9.88 -6.27
CA PRO A 132 -16.75 -9.12 -5.67
C PRO A 132 -17.23 -7.90 -4.89
N ASN A 133 -16.37 -7.41 -3.97
CA ASN A 133 -16.51 -6.14 -3.27
C ASN A 133 -17.84 -5.99 -2.51
N VAL A 134 -18.18 -7.01 -1.74
CA VAL A 134 -19.44 -7.11 -0.96
C VAL A 134 -19.23 -6.80 0.52
N SER A 135 -20.31 -6.44 1.20
CA SER A 135 -20.46 -6.58 2.64
C SER A 135 -20.87 -8.00 3.00
N VAL A 136 -20.47 -8.48 4.17
CA VAL A 136 -20.95 -9.76 4.70
C VAL A 136 -22.47 -9.79 4.87
N ASP A 137 -23.10 -8.61 5.01
CA ASP A 137 -24.56 -8.43 5.15
C ASP A 137 -25.30 -8.45 3.80
N ASP A 138 -24.59 -8.44 2.68
CA ASP A 138 -25.20 -8.50 1.35
C ASP A 138 -25.82 -9.87 1.09
N LYS A 139 -26.79 -9.90 0.18
CA LYS A 139 -27.47 -11.15 -0.19
C LYS A 139 -26.49 -12.12 -0.83
N LYS A 140 -26.20 -13.20 -0.10
CA LYS A 140 -25.27 -14.25 -0.52
C LYS A 140 -25.81 -15.01 -1.75
N PRO A 141 -25.04 -15.12 -2.85
CA PRO A 141 -25.37 -15.98 -3.99
C PRO A 141 -25.43 -17.46 -3.57
N PRO A 142 -26.34 -18.28 -4.16
CA PRO A 142 -26.37 -19.71 -3.91
C PRO A 142 -25.00 -20.39 -4.22
N GLY A 143 -24.59 -21.34 -3.38
CA GLY A 143 -23.33 -22.07 -3.58
C GLY A 143 -22.08 -21.25 -3.34
N SER A 144 -22.18 -20.10 -2.66
CA SER A 144 -21.01 -19.29 -2.31
C SER A 144 -20.85 -19.10 -0.80
N HIS A 145 -19.67 -18.68 -0.37
CA HIS A 145 -19.39 -18.27 1.01
C HIS A 145 -18.61 -16.95 1.03
N PHE A 146 -18.68 -16.22 2.15
CA PHE A 146 -17.97 -14.96 2.31
C PHE A 146 -16.49 -15.21 2.57
N LYS A 147 -15.64 -14.51 1.81
CA LYS A 147 -14.19 -14.47 1.99
C LYS A 147 -13.78 -13.02 2.24
N GLY A 148 -13.36 -12.75 3.48
CA GLY A 148 -12.94 -11.41 3.89
C GLY A 148 -11.71 -10.93 3.14
N ALA A 149 -11.64 -9.63 2.91
CA ALA A 149 -10.53 -8.99 2.25
C ALA A 149 -9.27 -9.02 3.11
N PRO A 150 -8.10 -9.44 2.59
CA PRO A 150 -6.84 -9.36 3.31
C PRO A 150 -6.43 -7.90 3.50
N MET A 151 -5.96 -7.58 4.69
CA MET A 151 -5.47 -6.26 5.10
C MET A 151 -4.10 -6.40 5.81
N PRO A 152 -3.02 -6.73 5.07
CA PRO A 152 -1.70 -6.98 5.66
C PRO A 152 -1.19 -5.75 6.41
N TYR A 153 -0.43 -5.99 7.49
CA TYR A 153 0.14 -4.95 8.35
C TYR A 153 -0.91 -4.01 8.94
N PHE A 154 -2.04 -4.55 9.35
CA PHE A 154 -3.15 -3.78 9.89
C PHE A 154 -2.81 -3.12 11.23
N MET A 155 -3.02 -1.81 11.29
CA MET A 155 -2.85 -0.96 12.46
C MET A 155 -4.19 -0.27 12.75
N ARG A 156 -4.99 -0.83 13.67
CA ARG A 156 -6.32 -0.32 14.03
C ARG A 156 -6.20 1.02 14.76
N ILE A 157 -7.05 1.96 14.38
CA ILE A 157 -7.11 3.32 14.92
C ILE A 157 -8.40 3.53 15.73
N VAL A 158 -9.54 3.23 15.13
CA VAL A 158 -10.86 3.40 15.75
C VAL A 158 -11.84 2.43 15.12
N ASP A 159 -12.70 1.81 15.91
CA ASP A 159 -13.71 0.83 15.47
C ASP A 159 -13.12 -0.21 14.49
N GLY A 160 -13.65 -0.28 13.27
CA GLY A 160 -13.14 -1.12 12.18
C GLY A 160 -12.11 -0.44 11.29
N VAL A 161 -11.75 0.83 11.55
CA VAL A 161 -10.85 1.63 10.71
C VAL A 161 -9.40 1.48 11.16
N GLY A 162 -8.52 1.21 10.22
CA GLY A 162 -7.07 1.15 10.43
C GLY A 162 -6.29 1.45 9.16
N MET A 163 -4.97 1.61 9.32
CA MET A 163 -3.99 1.66 8.22
C MET A 163 -3.57 0.23 7.84
N HIS A 164 -3.39 -0.06 6.56
CA HIS A 164 -2.91 -1.36 6.08
C HIS A 164 -2.38 -1.27 4.65
N ALA A 165 -1.64 -2.29 4.20
CA ALA A 165 -1.25 -2.39 2.80
C ALA A 165 -2.48 -2.58 1.91
N GLY A 166 -2.55 -1.85 0.78
CA GLY A 166 -3.68 -1.95 -0.13
C GLY A 166 -3.46 -1.22 -1.45
N TYR A 167 -4.35 -1.50 -2.39
CA TYR A 167 -4.35 -0.86 -3.71
C TYR A 167 -4.66 0.64 -3.63
N LEU A 168 -3.85 1.44 -4.33
CA LEU A 168 -3.95 2.89 -4.39
C LEU A 168 -4.31 3.34 -5.82
N PRO A 169 -5.58 3.63 -6.09
CA PRO A 169 -5.99 4.11 -7.43
C PRO A 169 -5.64 5.58 -7.70
N GLY A 170 -5.09 6.31 -6.70
CA GLY A 170 -4.79 7.73 -6.79
C GLY A 170 -5.90 8.65 -6.27
N TYR A 171 -6.96 8.09 -5.71
CA TYR A 171 -8.10 8.80 -5.11
C TYR A 171 -8.68 8.02 -3.92
N PRO A 172 -9.53 8.63 -3.07
CA PRO A 172 -10.23 7.93 -1.99
C PRO A 172 -11.14 6.83 -2.55
N ALA A 173 -10.89 5.55 -2.18
CA ALA A 173 -11.60 4.40 -2.75
C ALA A 173 -11.93 3.30 -1.73
N SER A 174 -11.56 3.47 -0.46
CA SER A 174 -11.78 2.45 0.56
C SER A 174 -13.19 2.52 1.18
N HIS A 175 -13.50 1.55 2.05
CA HIS A 175 -14.70 1.55 2.89
C HIS A 175 -14.47 2.21 4.27
N GLY A 176 -13.51 3.15 4.36
CA GLY A 176 -13.16 3.87 5.58
C GLY A 176 -11.74 3.60 6.07
N CYS A 177 -11.16 2.44 5.80
CA CYS A 177 -9.77 2.15 6.10
C CYS A 177 -8.80 3.00 5.27
N ILE A 178 -7.56 3.05 5.69
CA ILE A 178 -6.49 3.85 5.10
C ILE A 178 -5.51 2.90 4.42
N ARG A 179 -5.59 2.82 3.10
CA ARG A 179 -4.70 2.00 2.29
C ARG A 179 -3.39 2.75 2.03
N MET A 180 -2.29 2.03 2.06
CA MET A 180 -0.94 2.54 1.79
C MET A 180 -0.13 1.51 0.99
N PRO A 181 1.00 1.92 0.35
CA PRO A 181 1.90 0.99 -0.30
C PRO A 181 2.38 -0.08 0.69
N GLN A 182 2.61 -1.29 0.21
CA GLN A 182 2.97 -2.41 1.09
C GLN A 182 4.22 -2.13 1.91
N PHE A 183 5.28 -1.59 1.29
CA PHE A 183 6.54 -1.27 2.01
C PHE A 183 6.32 -0.23 3.11
N MET A 184 5.49 0.80 2.84
CA MET A 184 5.16 1.80 3.86
C MET A 184 4.32 1.22 4.99
N ALA A 185 3.34 0.34 4.67
CA ALA A 185 2.55 -0.34 5.69
C ALA A 185 3.44 -1.22 6.59
N GLU A 186 4.42 -1.89 6.01
CA GLU A 186 5.41 -2.70 6.74
C GLU A 186 6.29 -1.84 7.64
N ASP A 187 6.86 -0.74 7.12
CA ASP A 187 7.74 0.16 7.87
C ASP A 187 6.99 0.87 9.00
N PHE A 188 5.77 1.36 8.73
CA PHE A 188 4.90 1.93 9.77
C PHE A 188 4.58 0.88 10.82
N PHE A 189 4.17 -0.33 10.41
CA PHE A 189 3.84 -1.41 11.32
C PHE A 189 5.01 -1.79 12.22
N LYS A 190 6.22 -1.88 11.70
CA LYS A 190 7.43 -2.16 12.50
C LYS A 190 7.76 -1.05 13.49
N SER A 191 7.44 0.20 13.13
CA SER A 191 7.86 1.40 13.86
C SER A 191 6.84 1.91 14.88
N VAL A 192 5.58 1.47 14.84
CA VAL A 192 4.53 1.84 15.81
C VAL A 192 4.30 0.74 16.85
N SER A 193 3.77 1.14 18.00
CA SER A 193 3.20 0.28 19.03
C SER A 193 1.77 0.71 19.35
N THR A 194 1.04 -0.12 20.08
CA THR A 194 -0.23 0.28 20.70
C THR A 194 0.01 1.51 21.56
N GLY A 195 -0.86 2.52 21.45
CA GLY A 195 -0.71 3.83 22.08
C GLY A 195 0.00 4.88 21.21
N THR A 196 0.61 4.51 20.07
CA THR A 196 1.20 5.50 19.15
C THR A 196 0.14 6.49 18.69
N PRO A 197 0.37 7.83 18.88
CA PRO A 197 -0.59 8.86 18.48
C PRO A 197 -0.78 8.93 16.96
N VAL A 198 -2.05 9.07 16.55
CA VAL A 198 -2.46 9.28 15.16
C VAL A 198 -3.40 10.49 15.10
N THR A 199 -3.07 11.48 14.29
CA THR A 199 -3.94 12.64 14.02
C THR A 199 -4.42 12.59 12.58
N ILE A 200 -5.73 12.65 12.37
CA ILE A 200 -6.35 12.63 11.02
C ILE A 200 -7.06 13.95 10.80
N THR A 201 -6.71 14.65 9.74
CA THR A 201 -7.29 15.94 9.33
C THR A 201 -7.81 15.87 7.89
N ASN A 202 -8.69 16.81 7.55
CA ASN A 202 -9.09 17.01 6.15
C ASN A 202 -7.94 17.58 5.31
#